data_6e7b49aac5aac2d03f6ab3b133da0d17
#
_entry.id   6e7b49aac5aac2d03f6ab3b133da0d17
#
_cell.length_a   1.000
_cell.length_b   1.000
_cell.length_c   1.000
_cell.angle_alpha   90.00
_cell.angle_beta   90.00
_cell.angle_gamma   90.00
#
_symmetry.space_group_name_H-M   'P 1'
#
loop_
_entity.id
_entity.type
_entity.pdbx_description
1 polymer ?
#
loop_
_entity_poly.entity_id
_entity_poly.type
_entity_poly.pdbx_seq_one_letter_code
_entity_poly.pdbx_strand_id
1 'polypeptide(L)'
;MILGYAGKFLEVNLSTENIKDIKFDDDVLKDYVGGRGLAAKILWDRLGSKWETVDPLGPENILLFLTGPLTGYFPGGRICVSGKSPQSNGVVGSTVGGEFGVELRCAGYDGIIVTGESEKPVYLSIKDSDVEIRDAIHVWGKDAKQTVAMLTKECREHLKKRYPQYGEWKEPALLYIGPAGENKVRTAVVAAKWTHAAGYGGYGAVMGSKKLKAVAVKGTGPLPEVADLKKVKRLIKVVNDNAYESEMWRRWGTGAGGYEFGAKTSSEPVRNWQDEWHEERSFGVDKFENRVWIKQFWSDFGCPTCCLKIAMVKTGKFKGAITDNPDYEMQAYLGPNLGVFTPEENVFLTSLIDDLGLCGIQTGNVIGFAAELFQRRILTKKDLDGIELKWGDAEAFAALAKKIALREGVGDLLAEGTYRAALNIGKMKKMDVLKYAVQSKGISIGAHGIRSGKDYPEAISYVCSVQGGDHTSTTGLPLESSSELGEIFNDSGVYCNFNSFGVPRKVKFDFYKAVTGTELTREEWYKTKAMRILQLQRTMLLLGGPDLKWKPEIHDANPPRFYEPLPSGPYKGKTVDKARVEEEKRRYYEAVDWDENGIPKSETLVKLGLKDVDRALEKLRRQRFKT
;
A
#
# COMPACT_ATOMS: atom_id res chain seq x y z
N MET A 1 -21.81 -20.76 -10.78
CA MET A 1 -20.47 -20.07 -10.73
C MET A 1 -20.67 -18.68 -11.32
N ILE A 2 -20.29 -17.66 -10.60
CA ILE A 2 -20.37 -16.27 -11.06
C ILE A 2 -19.33 -16.02 -12.18
N LEU A 3 -19.72 -15.35 -13.26
CA LEU A 3 -18.81 -14.98 -14.35
C LEU A 3 -17.79 -13.93 -13.88
N GLY A 4 -16.69 -13.81 -14.61
CA GLY A 4 -15.61 -12.89 -14.27
C GLY A 4 -14.69 -13.36 -13.15
N TYR A 5 -14.86 -14.57 -12.61
CA TYR A 5 -13.98 -15.23 -11.65
C TYR A 5 -13.52 -16.58 -12.19
N ALA A 6 -12.30 -16.99 -11.81
CA ALA A 6 -11.82 -18.36 -12.03
C ALA A 6 -12.56 -19.36 -11.10
N GLY A 7 -13.10 -18.86 -10.00
CA GLY A 7 -13.89 -19.62 -9.02
C GLY A 7 -13.05 -20.53 -8.13
N LYS A 8 -11.73 -20.34 -8.11
CA LYS A 8 -10.80 -21.17 -7.36
C LYS A 8 -9.72 -20.30 -6.70
N PHE A 9 -9.39 -20.63 -5.45
CA PHE A 9 -8.33 -19.99 -4.68
C PHE A 9 -7.34 -21.07 -4.24
N LEU A 10 -6.06 -20.69 -4.20
CA LEU A 10 -5.00 -21.54 -3.73
C LEU A 10 -4.78 -21.30 -2.22
N GLU A 11 -4.88 -22.33 -1.40
CA GLU A 11 -4.51 -22.26 0.02
C GLU A 11 -3.23 -23.06 0.26
N VAL A 12 -2.24 -22.40 0.86
CA VAL A 12 -0.92 -22.98 1.16
C VAL A 12 -0.64 -22.81 2.65
N ASN A 13 -0.39 -23.92 3.34
CA ASN A 13 0.10 -23.91 4.71
C ASN A 13 1.60 -24.26 4.69
N LEU A 14 2.45 -23.27 4.99
CA LEU A 14 3.90 -23.42 4.91
C LEU A 14 4.48 -24.28 6.05
N SER A 15 3.79 -24.42 7.19
CA SER A 15 4.26 -25.26 8.30
C SER A 15 4.05 -26.76 8.05
N THR A 16 3.03 -27.10 7.27
CA THR A 16 2.69 -28.51 6.95
C THR A 16 2.93 -28.86 5.50
N GLU A 17 3.38 -27.89 4.70
CA GLU A 17 3.56 -27.96 3.24
C GLU A 17 2.28 -28.40 2.49
N ASN A 18 1.11 -28.23 3.12
CA ASN A 18 -0.16 -28.59 2.52
C ASN A 18 -0.62 -27.55 1.51
N ILE A 19 -0.92 -28.00 0.31
CA ILE A 19 -1.42 -27.20 -0.82
C ILE A 19 -2.79 -27.74 -1.20
N LYS A 20 -3.80 -26.87 -1.27
CA LYS A 20 -5.14 -27.25 -1.70
C LYS A 20 -5.89 -26.15 -2.41
N ASP A 21 -6.79 -26.54 -3.28
CA ASP A 21 -7.76 -25.65 -3.90
C ASP A 21 -8.96 -25.47 -2.96
N ILE A 22 -9.41 -24.23 -2.83
CA ILE A 22 -10.64 -23.88 -2.10
C ILE A 22 -11.55 -23.03 -2.97
N LYS A 23 -12.82 -22.95 -2.60
CA LYS A 23 -13.84 -22.12 -3.26
C LYS A 23 -14.57 -21.29 -2.22
N PHE A 24 -15.01 -20.13 -2.62
CA PHE A 24 -15.97 -19.33 -1.88
C PHE A 24 -17.32 -19.40 -2.57
N ASP A 25 -18.39 -19.30 -1.79
CA ASP A 25 -19.74 -19.23 -2.31
C ASP A 25 -19.94 -17.98 -3.19
N ASP A 26 -20.76 -18.10 -4.22
CA ASP A 26 -21.05 -17.00 -5.15
C ASP A 26 -21.57 -15.75 -4.42
N ASP A 27 -22.30 -15.91 -3.33
CA ASP A 27 -22.82 -14.78 -2.53
C ASP A 27 -21.72 -14.05 -1.76
N VAL A 28 -20.69 -14.76 -1.29
CA VAL A 28 -19.49 -14.14 -0.69
C VAL A 28 -18.76 -13.28 -1.73
N LEU A 29 -18.59 -13.80 -2.95
CA LEU A 29 -17.94 -13.07 -4.04
C LEU A 29 -18.77 -11.86 -4.51
N LYS A 30 -20.12 -11.96 -4.51
CA LYS A 30 -20.99 -10.82 -4.81
C LYS A 30 -20.94 -9.74 -3.73
N ASP A 31 -20.85 -10.14 -2.46
CA ASP A 31 -20.93 -9.23 -1.32
C ASP A 31 -19.61 -8.51 -1.01
N TYR A 32 -18.47 -9.20 -1.23
CA TYR A 32 -17.14 -8.68 -0.92
C TYR A 32 -16.27 -8.43 -2.16
N VAL A 33 -16.73 -8.83 -3.33
CA VAL A 33 -16.16 -8.60 -4.67
C VAL A 33 -14.79 -9.28 -4.88
N GLY A 34 -13.77 -8.90 -4.17
CA GLY A 34 -12.39 -9.38 -4.32
C GLY A 34 -11.43 -8.55 -3.48
N GLY A 35 -10.15 -8.61 -3.75
CA GLY A 35 -9.11 -7.79 -3.16
C GLY A 35 -9.35 -7.42 -1.69
N ARG A 36 -9.40 -6.12 -1.40
CA ARG A 36 -9.59 -5.55 -0.05
C ARG A 36 -10.87 -6.05 0.64
N GLY A 37 -11.98 -6.12 -0.08
CA GLY A 37 -13.25 -6.55 0.50
C GLY A 37 -13.22 -8.02 0.91
N LEU A 38 -12.78 -8.90 0.01
CA LEU A 38 -12.66 -10.33 0.30
C LEU A 38 -11.59 -10.60 1.35
N ALA A 39 -10.50 -9.81 1.37
CA ALA A 39 -9.48 -9.92 2.42
C ALA A 39 -10.07 -9.65 3.80
N ALA A 40 -10.86 -8.58 3.98
CA ALA A 40 -11.50 -8.28 5.25
C ALA A 40 -12.41 -9.43 5.72
N LYS A 41 -13.16 -10.04 4.79
CA LYS A 41 -14.02 -11.20 5.08
C LYS A 41 -13.21 -12.43 5.50
N ILE A 42 -12.22 -12.82 4.72
CA ILE A 42 -11.38 -14.00 5.00
C ILE A 42 -10.68 -13.86 6.36
N LEU A 43 -10.10 -12.68 6.63
CA LEU A 43 -9.38 -12.42 7.87
C LEU A 43 -10.34 -12.44 9.07
N TRP A 44 -11.52 -11.86 8.94
CA TRP A 44 -12.51 -11.91 10.01
C TRP A 44 -13.00 -13.32 10.28
N ASP A 45 -13.39 -14.08 9.26
CA ASP A 45 -13.90 -15.45 9.43
C ASP A 45 -12.88 -16.38 10.09
N ARG A 46 -11.60 -16.20 9.79
CA ARG A 46 -10.55 -17.08 10.28
C ARG A 46 -9.90 -16.63 11.58
N LEU A 47 -9.83 -15.33 11.84
CA LEU A 47 -9.09 -14.76 12.97
C LEU A 47 -9.95 -13.89 13.89
N GLY A 48 -11.17 -13.53 13.52
CA GLY A 48 -12.00 -12.55 14.25
C GLY A 48 -12.12 -12.79 15.73
N SER A 49 -12.36 -14.05 16.16
CA SER A 49 -12.45 -14.42 17.58
C SER A 49 -11.14 -14.30 18.35
N LYS A 50 -10.00 -14.33 17.65
CA LYS A 50 -8.64 -14.24 18.21
C LYS A 50 -7.91 -12.96 17.79
N TRP A 51 -8.56 -12.05 17.07
CA TRP A 51 -7.93 -10.91 16.43
C TRP A 51 -7.00 -10.14 17.37
N GLU A 52 -7.43 -9.83 18.59
CA GLU A 52 -6.66 -9.07 19.57
C GLU A 52 -5.31 -9.74 19.95
N THR A 53 -5.24 -11.07 19.89
CA THR A 53 -4.09 -11.86 20.37
C THR A 53 -3.15 -12.31 19.25
N VAL A 54 -3.60 -12.31 17.99
CA VAL A 54 -2.76 -12.70 16.86
C VAL A 54 -1.63 -11.68 16.69
N ASP A 55 -0.39 -12.16 16.79
CA ASP A 55 0.78 -11.34 16.40
C ASP A 55 0.80 -11.20 14.86
N PRO A 56 0.83 -9.97 14.32
CA PRO A 56 0.88 -9.78 12.87
C PRO A 56 2.15 -10.38 12.22
N LEU A 57 3.21 -10.61 12.97
CA LEU A 57 4.44 -11.28 12.50
C LEU A 57 4.53 -12.75 12.96
N GLY A 58 3.48 -13.29 13.58
CA GLY A 58 3.41 -14.67 13.99
C GLY A 58 2.89 -15.61 12.89
N PRO A 59 3.06 -16.93 13.05
CA PRO A 59 2.62 -17.94 12.08
C PRO A 59 1.10 -17.99 11.92
N GLU A 60 0.32 -17.55 12.92
CA GLU A 60 -1.14 -17.52 12.87
C GLU A 60 -1.69 -16.46 11.91
N ASN A 61 -0.92 -15.39 11.66
CA ASN A 61 -1.34 -14.38 10.70
C ASN A 61 -1.47 -14.98 9.29
N ILE A 62 -2.41 -14.45 8.52
CA ILE A 62 -2.69 -14.90 7.16
C ILE A 62 -2.19 -13.84 6.19
N LEU A 63 -1.44 -14.26 5.16
CA LEU A 63 -1.02 -13.42 4.07
C LEU A 63 -1.86 -13.75 2.83
N LEU A 64 -2.45 -12.74 2.23
CA LEU A 64 -3.39 -12.84 1.13
C LEU A 64 -2.85 -12.12 -0.12
N PHE A 65 -2.94 -12.79 -1.27
CA PHE A 65 -2.73 -12.21 -2.58
C PHE A 65 -4.00 -12.42 -3.38
N LEU A 66 -4.81 -11.37 -3.57
CA LEU A 66 -6.16 -11.47 -4.10
C LEU A 66 -6.34 -10.63 -5.36
N THR A 67 -6.96 -11.21 -6.38
CA THR A 67 -7.48 -10.47 -7.53
C THR A 67 -8.91 -10.00 -7.26
N GLY A 68 -9.46 -9.26 -8.20
CA GLY A 68 -10.86 -8.93 -8.26
C GLY A 68 -11.43 -9.23 -9.65
N PRO A 69 -12.74 -9.12 -9.85
CA PRO A 69 -13.34 -9.43 -11.13
C PRO A 69 -12.86 -8.53 -12.28
N LEU A 70 -12.34 -7.34 -11.96
CA LEU A 70 -11.86 -6.39 -12.98
C LEU A 70 -10.38 -6.59 -13.34
N THR A 71 -9.64 -7.42 -12.59
CA THR A 71 -8.23 -7.72 -12.89
C THR A 71 -8.08 -8.35 -14.29
N GLY A 72 -7.30 -7.70 -15.15
CA GLY A 72 -7.06 -8.13 -16.54
C GLY A 72 -8.10 -7.68 -17.56
N TYR A 73 -9.26 -7.15 -17.12
CA TYR A 73 -10.28 -6.57 -17.99
C TYR A 73 -10.30 -5.04 -17.94
N PHE A 74 -10.28 -4.44 -16.76
CA PHE A 74 -10.03 -3.02 -16.67
C PHE A 74 -8.54 -2.76 -16.94
N PRO A 75 -8.18 -1.76 -17.78
CA PRO A 75 -6.79 -1.48 -18.13
C PRO A 75 -5.91 -1.21 -16.92
N GLY A 76 -4.71 -1.81 -16.90
CA GLY A 76 -3.74 -1.74 -15.80
C GLY A 76 -3.87 -2.89 -14.80
N GLY A 77 -3.06 -3.95 -15.01
CA GLY A 77 -3.05 -5.14 -14.13
C GLY A 77 -2.59 -4.81 -12.72
N ARG A 78 -3.30 -5.36 -11.71
CA ARG A 78 -2.94 -5.25 -10.29
C ARG A 78 -3.22 -6.54 -9.53
N ILE A 79 -2.64 -6.64 -8.33
CA ILE A 79 -3.00 -7.60 -7.29
C ILE A 79 -3.09 -6.88 -5.95
N CYS A 80 -4.02 -7.31 -5.08
CA CYS A 80 -4.17 -6.81 -3.73
C CYS A 80 -3.43 -7.74 -2.75
N VAL A 81 -2.53 -7.18 -1.96
CA VAL A 81 -1.84 -7.87 -0.87
C VAL A 81 -2.46 -7.42 0.45
N SER A 82 -2.82 -8.36 1.32
CA SER A 82 -3.46 -8.04 2.58
C SER A 82 -3.17 -9.08 3.67
N GLY A 83 -3.50 -8.74 4.91
CA GLY A 83 -3.30 -9.55 6.11
C GLY A 83 -3.58 -8.71 7.34
N LYS A 84 -3.27 -9.23 8.54
CA LYS A 84 -3.19 -8.36 9.71
C LYS A 84 -1.90 -7.55 9.62
N SER A 85 -2.03 -6.22 9.55
CA SER A 85 -0.92 -5.30 9.34
C SER A 85 -0.01 -5.20 10.58
N PRO A 86 1.31 -5.40 10.45
CA PRO A 86 2.24 -5.16 11.55
C PRO A 86 2.40 -3.68 11.90
N GLN A 87 1.90 -2.77 11.08
CA GLN A 87 1.92 -1.34 11.34
C GLN A 87 0.75 -0.92 12.21
N SER A 88 -0.48 -1.21 11.78
CA SER A 88 -1.70 -0.73 12.42
C SER A 88 -2.44 -1.79 13.25
N ASN A 89 -2.07 -3.07 13.18
CA ASN A 89 -2.89 -4.20 13.66
C ASN A 89 -4.30 -4.26 13.05
N GLY A 90 -4.58 -3.43 12.06
CA GLY A 90 -5.80 -3.46 11.26
C GLY A 90 -5.60 -4.22 9.94
N VAL A 91 -6.48 -3.97 8.99
CA VAL A 91 -6.42 -4.54 7.63
C VAL A 91 -6.23 -3.43 6.62
N VAL A 92 -5.19 -3.53 5.81
CA VAL A 92 -4.92 -2.63 4.68
C VAL A 92 -5.04 -3.41 3.38
N GLY A 93 -5.73 -2.86 2.41
CA GLY A 93 -5.79 -3.39 1.04
C GLY A 93 -4.69 -2.76 0.20
N SER A 94 -3.48 -3.32 0.22
CA SER A 94 -2.34 -2.77 -0.49
C SER A 94 -2.25 -3.33 -1.90
N THR A 95 -2.50 -2.51 -2.93
CA THR A 95 -2.46 -2.97 -4.32
C THR A 95 -1.12 -2.66 -4.98
N VAL A 96 -0.60 -3.61 -5.75
CA VAL A 96 0.63 -3.46 -6.54
C VAL A 96 0.36 -3.72 -8.02
N GLY A 97 0.97 -2.90 -8.89
CA GLY A 97 0.92 -3.03 -10.34
C GLY A 97 1.76 -4.20 -10.85
N GLY A 98 1.58 -4.55 -12.11
CA GLY A 98 2.32 -5.60 -12.79
C GLY A 98 1.42 -6.67 -13.40
N GLU A 99 2.05 -7.72 -13.89
CA GLU A 99 1.38 -8.82 -14.58
C GLU A 99 0.88 -9.92 -13.64
N PHE A 100 1.29 -9.92 -12.35
CA PHE A 100 1.08 -11.03 -11.43
C PHE A 100 -0.41 -11.41 -11.28
N GLY A 101 -1.30 -10.44 -11.05
CA GLY A 101 -2.72 -10.72 -10.92
C GLY A 101 -3.34 -11.32 -12.18
N VAL A 102 -2.89 -10.87 -13.35
CA VAL A 102 -3.35 -11.38 -14.66
C VAL A 102 -2.84 -12.80 -14.90
N GLU A 103 -1.54 -13.05 -14.66
CA GLU A 103 -0.93 -14.39 -14.77
C GLU A 103 -1.58 -15.38 -13.80
N LEU A 104 -1.90 -14.95 -12.56
CA LEU A 104 -2.58 -15.76 -11.58
C LEU A 104 -3.98 -16.19 -12.07
N ARG A 105 -4.73 -15.27 -12.67
CA ARG A 105 -6.04 -15.58 -13.25
C ARG A 105 -5.94 -16.49 -14.47
N CYS A 106 -4.91 -16.30 -15.29
CA CYS A 106 -4.61 -17.22 -16.41
C CYS A 106 -4.14 -18.60 -15.93
N ALA A 107 -3.59 -18.70 -14.70
CA ALA A 107 -3.30 -19.97 -14.04
C ALA A 107 -4.56 -20.64 -13.44
N GLY A 108 -5.72 -19.96 -13.47
CA GLY A 108 -7.01 -20.47 -13.00
C GLY A 108 -7.30 -20.20 -11.52
N TYR A 109 -6.65 -19.17 -10.91
CA TYR A 109 -6.86 -18.79 -9.52
C TYR A 109 -7.28 -17.32 -9.37
N ASP A 110 -8.21 -17.05 -8.44
CA ASP A 110 -8.61 -15.68 -8.08
C ASP A 110 -7.81 -15.15 -6.87
N GLY A 111 -7.01 -15.99 -6.23
CA GLY A 111 -6.17 -15.57 -5.12
C GLY A 111 -5.37 -16.70 -4.49
N ILE A 112 -4.43 -16.28 -3.62
CA ILE A 112 -3.58 -17.17 -2.84
C ILE A 112 -3.72 -16.80 -1.36
N ILE A 113 -3.91 -17.81 -0.51
CA ILE A 113 -4.03 -17.69 0.95
C ILE A 113 -2.86 -18.43 1.56
N VAL A 114 -1.95 -17.72 2.22
CA VAL A 114 -0.77 -18.31 2.84
C VAL A 114 -0.90 -18.28 4.36
N THR A 115 -0.76 -19.43 5.00
CA THR A 115 -0.80 -19.64 6.45
C THR A 115 0.47 -20.35 6.94
N GLY A 116 0.69 -20.35 8.25
CA GLY A 116 1.86 -21.01 8.84
C GLY A 116 3.17 -20.25 8.57
N GLU A 117 4.28 -20.90 8.86
CA GLU A 117 5.66 -20.45 8.65
C GLU A 117 6.50 -21.65 8.22
N SER A 118 7.34 -21.49 7.21
CA SER A 118 8.28 -22.52 6.78
C SER A 118 9.47 -22.65 7.74
N GLU A 119 10.04 -23.85 7.85
CA GLU A 119 11.27 -24.05 8.64
C GLU A 119 12.49 -23.35 8.03
N LYS A 120 12.55 -23.25 6.70
CA LYS A 120 13.61 -22.63 5.91
C LYS A 120 13.04 -21.67 4.87
N PRO A 121 13.85 -20.77 4.29
CA PRO A 121 13.42 -19.91 3.19
C PRO A 121 12.90 -20.71 1.99
N VAL A 122 11.70 -20.35 1.54
CA VAL A 122 11.03 -20.98 0.40
C VAL A 122 10.44 -19.95 -0.55
N TYR A 123 10.11 -20.38 -1.78
CA TYR A 123 9.24 -19.65 -2.68
C TYR A 123 8.17 -20.57 -3.27
N LEU A 124 7.01 -20.00 -3.64
CA LEU A 124 5.96 -20.73 -4.35
C LEU A 124 6.20 -20.62 -5.85
N SER A 125 6.14 -21.75 -6.56
CA SER A 125 6.17 -21.82 -8.03
C SER A 125 4.83 -22.35 -8.51
N ILE A 126 4.11 -21.53 -9.28
CA ILE A 126 2.76 -21.82 -9.76
C ILE A 126 2.78 -21.82 -11.29
N LYS A 127 2.51 -22.98 -11.91
CA LYS A 127 2.28 -23.12 -13.34
C LYS A 127 0.91 -23.72 -13.55
N ASP A 128 -0.08 -22.88 -13.87
CA ASP A 128 -1.49 -23.30 -13.91
C ASP A 128 -1.86 -24.01 -12.59
N SER A 129 -2.37 -25.24 -12.65
CA SER A 129 -2.70 -26.03 -11.46
C SER A 129 -1.51 -26.76 -10.81
N ASP A 130 -0.32 -26.67 -11.39
CA ASP A 130 0.89 -27.28 -10.85
C ASP A 130 1.57 -26.30 -9.90
N VAL A 131 1.55 -26.63 -8.60
CA VAL A 131 2.02 -25.75 -7.52
C VAL A 131 3.08 -26.45 -6.70
N GLU A 132 4.21 -25.81 -6.51
CA GLU A 132 5.35 -26.34 -5.75
C GLU A 132 5.84 -25.33 -4.71
N ILE A 133 6.20 -25.83 -3.52
CA ILE A 133 7.01 -25.11 -2.54
C ILE A 133 8.47 -25.46 -2.83
N ARG A 134 9.28 -24.45 -3.14
CA ARG A 134 10.67 -24.62 -3.55
C ARG A 134 11.63 -23.93 -2.61
N ASP A 135 12.84 -24.48 -2.47
CA ASP A 135 13.91 -23.90 -1.65
C ASP A 135 14.33 -22.52 -2.18
N ALA A 136 14.46 -21.55 -1.27
CA ALA A 136 14.88 -20.16 -1.57
C ALA A 136 16.12 -19.72 -0.77
N ILE A 137 16.86 -20.64 -0.15
CA ILE A 137 18.06 -20.30 0.65
C ILE A 137 19.07 -19.53 -0.18
N HIS A 138 19.27 -19.91 -1.45
CA HIS A 138 20.25 -19.30 -2.36
C HIS A 138 19.90 -17.85 -2.77
N VAL A 139 18.63 -17.43 -2.62
CA VAL A 139 18.16 -16.07 -2.91
C VAL A 139 17.83 -15.27 -1.65
N TRP A 140 17.89 -15.91 -0.47
CA TRP A 140 17.71 -15.20 0.80
C TRP A 140 18.88 -14.26 1.07
N GLY A 141 18.62 -13.04 1.52
CA GLY A 141 19.63 -11.97 1.67
C GLY A 141 19.93 -11.20 0.38
N LYS A 142 19.35 -11.60 -0.77
CA LYS A 142 19.55 -10.89 -2.03
C LYS A 142 18.63 -9.68 -2.15
N ASP A 143 19.16 -8.61 -2.76
CA ASP A 143 18.38 -7.42 -3.09
C ASP A 143 17.32 -7.68 -4.17
N ALA A 144 16.50 -6.66 -4.48
CA ALA A 144 15.43 -6.80 -5.46
C ALA A 144 15.92 -7.22 -6.83
N LYS A 145 16.96 -6.57 -7.37
CA LYS A 145 17.51 -6.84 -8.70
C LYS A 145 18.07 -8.25 -8.80
N GLN A 146 18.85 -8.66 -7.80
CA GLN A 146 19.42 -10.01 -7.72
C GLN A 146 18.32 -11.07 -7.60
N THR A 147 17.31 -10.83 -6.73
CA THR A 147 16.19 -11.76 -6.52
C THR A 147 15.39 -11.97 -7.81
N VAL A 148 15.02 -10.88 -8.49
CA VAL A 148 14.28 -10.96 -9.76
C VAL A 148 15.10 -11.68 -10.83
N ALA A 149 16.37 -11.32 -11.01
CA ALA A 149 17.23 -11.94 -12.03
C ALA A 149 17.41 -13.45 -11.79
N MET A 150 17.71 -13.85 -10.55
CA MET A 150 17.96 -15.25 -10.19
C MET A 150 16.69 -16.10 -10.31
N LEU A 151 15.57 -15.65 -9.71
CA LEU A 151 14.32 -16.42 -9.75
C LEU A 151 13.71 -16.47 -11.15
N THR A 152 13.77 -15.38 -11.93
CA THR A 152 13.31 -15.40 -13.32
C THR A 152 14.06 -16.44 -14.15
N LYS A 153 15.39 -16.47 -14.04
CA LYS A 153 16.24 -17.46 -14.73
C LYS A 153 15.88 -18.88 -14.28
N GLU A 154 15.88 -19.12 -12.98
CA GLU A 154 15.58 -20.44 -12.40
C GLU A 154 14.19 -20.96 -12.81
N CYS A 155 13.17 -20.13 -12.68
CA CYS A 155 11.81 -20.52 -13.07
C CYS A 155 11.70 -20.83 -14.56
N ARG A 156 12.34 -20.04 -15.44
CA ARG A 156 12.35 -20.32 -16.88
C ARG A 156 13.04 -21.64 -17.22
N GLU A 157 14.20 -21.90 -16.62
CA GLU A 157 14.95 -23.16 -16.81
C GLU A 157 14.14 -24.36 -16.31
N HIS A 158 13.49 -24.22 -15.15
CA HIS A 158 12.63 -25.27 -14.59
C HIS A 158 11.44 -25.55 -15.49
N LEU A 159 10.72 -24.52 -15.94
CA LEU A 159 9.58 -24.67 -16.85
C LEU A 159 9.99 -25.30 -18.20
N LYS A 160 11.12 -24.88 -18.78
CA LYS A 160 11.65 -25.46 -20.00
C LYS A 160 11.96 -26.96 -19.84
N LYS A 161 12.57 -27.36 -18.72
CA LYS A 161 12.87 -28.77 -18.42
C LYS A 161 11.61 -29.59 -18.20
N ARG A 162 10.61 -29.04 -17.47
CA ARG A 162 9.40 -29.77 -17.10
C ARG A 162 8.37 -29.85 -18.23
N TYR A 163 8.34 -28.82 -19.07
CA TYR A 163 7.39 -28.69 -20.19
C TYR A 163 8.09 -28.41 -21.52
N PRO A 164 8.95 -29.32 -22.00
CA PRO A 164 9.80 -29.09 -23.19
C PRO A 164 8.99 -28.87 -24.47
N GLN A 165 7.76 -29.35 -24.52
CA GLN A 165 6.86 -29.18 -25.66
C GLN A 165 6.51 -27.73 -26.00
N TYR A 166 6.64 -26.81 -25.02
CA TYR A 166 6.37 -25.38 -25.23
C TYR A 166 7.61 -24.56 -25.66
N GLY A 167 8.78 -25.17 -25.71
CA GLY A 167 10.04 -24.50 -26.09
C GLY A 167 10.53 -23.49 -25.05
N GLU A 168 10.80 -22.25 -25.49
CA GLU A 168 11.29 -21.19 -24.61
C GLU A 168 10.13 -20.50 -23.86
N TRP A 169 10.28 -20.39 -22.55
CA TRP A 169 9.30 -19.74 -21.68
C TRP A 169 9.57 -18.24 -21.56
N LYS A 170 8.52 -17.43 -21.60
CA LYS A 170 8.55 -16.03 -21.17
C LYS A 170 8.71 -15.96 -19.65
N GLU A 171 9.09 -14.80 -19.15
CA GLU A 171 9.26 -14.55 -17.74
C GLU A 171 7.99 -14.84 -16.95
N PRO A 172 8.08 -15.53 -15.80
CA PRO A 172 6.97 -15.60 -14.86
C PRO A 172 6.78 -14.24 -14.20
N ALA A 173 5.57 -13.95 -13.76
CA ALA A 173 5.33 -12.82 -12.87
C ALA A 173 5.75 -13.17 -11.44
N LEU A 174 6.42 -12.23 -10.77
CA LEU A 174 6.95 -12.42 -9.42
C LEU A 174 6.34 -11.41 -8.45
N LEU A 175 5.98 -11.90 -7.27
CA LEU A 175 5.90 -11.11 -6.04
C LEU A 175 7.01 -11.60 -5.10
N TYR A 176 7.73 -10.68 -4.47
CA TYR A 176 8.89 -11.03 -3.65
C TYR A 176 9.16 -9.99 -2.56
N ILE A 177 10.06 -10.32 -1.65
CA ILE A 177 10.58 -9.42 -0.62
C ILE A 177 12.08 -9.22 -0.77
N GLY A 178 12.53 -8.02 -0.42
CA GLY A 178 13.96 -7.70 -0.26
C GLY A 178 14.45 -7.96 1.17
N PRO A 179 15.71 -7.58 1.47
CA PRO A 179 16.31 -7.76 2.81
C PRO A 179 15.47 -7.21 3.96
N ALA A 180 14.78 -6.08 3.76
CA ALA A 180 13.91 -5.50 4.78
C ALA A 180 12.75 -6.42 5.19
N GLY A 181 12.13 -7.10 4.21
CA GLY A 181 11.09 -8.09 4.49
C GLY A 181 11.62 -9.28 5.26
N GLU A 182 12.77 -9.83 4.84
CA GLU A 182 13.45 -10.93 5.51
C GLU A 182 13.78 -10.62 6.98
N ASN A 183 14.17 -9.38 7.26
CA ASN A 183 14.43 -8.86 8.61
C ASN A 183 13.18 -8.34 9.33
N LYS A 184 11.99 -8.57 8.78
CA LYS A 184 10.70 -8.21 9.42
C LYS A 184 10.59 -6.72 9.74
N VAL A 185 11.16 -5.86 8.91
CA VAL A 185 11.00 -4.41 9.04
C VAL A 185 9.55 -4.04 8.79
N ARG A 186 8.89 -3.38 9.73
CA ARG A 186 7.43 -3.13 9.68
C ARG A 186 6.99 -2.25 8.49
N THR A 187 7.93 -1.61 7.82
CA THR A 187 7.70 -0.82 6.61
C THR A 187 8.16 -1.53 5.34
N ALA A 188 8.49 -2.81 5.41
CA ALA A 188 8.87 -3.61 4.26
C ALA A 188 7.68 -3.88 3.34
N VAL A 189 7.95 -3.91 2.04
CA VAL A 189 6.94 -4.09 0.99
C VAL A 189 6.95 -5.50 0.40
N VAL A 190 5.84 -5.91 -0.19
CA VAL A 190 5.82 -6.95 -1.21
C VAL A 190 6.00 -6.27 -2.55
N ALA A 191 7.08 -6.61 -3.24
CA ALA A 191 7.46 -5.99 -4.51
C ALA A 191 7.06 -6.85 -5.71
N ALA A 192 6.81 -6.19 -6.84
CA ALA A 192 6.62 -6.79 -8.16
C ALA A 192 7.58 -6.15 -9.15
N LYS A 193 7.91 -6.85 -10.23
CA LYS A 193 8.98 -6.41 -11.15
C LYS A 193 10.26 -6.17 -10.36
N TRP A 194 10.79 -4.95 -10.26
CA TRP A 194 11.93 -4.61 -9.39
C TRP A 194 11.77 -3.23 -8.72
N THR A 195 10.67 -2.54 -9.01
CA THR A 195 10.39 -1.19 -8.52
C THR A 195 8.96 -1.00 -8.03
N HIS A 196 8.02 -1.90 -8.37
CA HIS A 196 6.63 -1.78 -7.95
C HIS A 196 6.44 -2.34 -6.55
N ALA A 197 5.66 -1.66 -5.73
CA ALA A 197 5.47 -2.04 -4.35
C ALA A 197 4.01 -2.01 -3.89
N ALA A 198 3.61 -3.03 -3.12
CA ALA A 198 2.51 -2.95 -2.19
C ALA A 198 3.02 -2.22 -0.94
N GLY A 199 2.94 -0.88 -0.94
CA GLY A 199 3.72 -0.01 -0.07
C GLY A 199 3.19 0.10 1.36
N TYR A 200 1.86 0.13 1.54
CA TYR A 200 1.25 0.24 2.86
C TYR A 200 0.94 -1.12 3.48
N GLY A 201 0.75 -1.14 4.79
CA GLY A 201 0.37 -2.33 5.55
C GLY A 201 1.53 -3.18 6.07
N GLY A 202 2.76 -3.04 5.53
CA GLY A 202 3.95 -3.77 6.03
C GLY A 202 3.95 -5.26 5.69
N TYR A 203 3.31 -5.67 4.62
CA TYR A 203 3.14 -7.09 4.28
C TYR A 203 4.42 -7.79 3.82
N GLY A 204 5.46 -7.04 3.44
CA GLY A 204 6.80 -7.60 3.25
C GLY A 204 7.35 -8.24 4.52
N ALA A 205 7.12 -7.62 5.68
CA ALA A 205 7.49 -8.18 6.97
C ALA A 205 6.68 -9.44 7.32
N VAL A 206 5.39 -9.47 6.98
CA VAL A 206 4.53 -10.66 7.15
C VAL A 206 5.01 -11.80 6.26
N MET A 207 5.36 -11.51 5.01
CA MET A 207 5.91 -12.50 4.08
C MET A 207 7.26 -13.05 4.59
N GLY A 208 8.13 -12.16 5.09
CA GLY A 208 9.42 -12.53 5.69
C GLY A 208 9.28 -13.34 6.97
N SER A 209 8.29 -13.03 7.84
CA SER A 209 8.04 -13.82 9.05
C SER A 209 7.62 -15.26 8.74
N LYS A 210 7.05 -15.50 7.57
CA LYS A 210 6.69 -16.83 7.07
C LYS A 210 7.84 -17.53 6.34
N LYS A 211 9.00 -16.89 6.22
CA LYS A 211 10.14 -17.30 5.40
C LYS A 211 9.78 -17.54 3.93
N LEU A 212 8.77 -16.84 3.43
CA LEU A 212 8.36 -16.85 2.04
C LEU A 212 9.10 -15.75 1.28
N LYS A 213 10.10 -16.11 0.47
CA LYS A 213 10.92 -15.16 -0.30
C LYS A 213 10.17 -14.58 -1.49
N ALA A 214 9.43 -15.44 -2.20
CA ALA A 214 8.73 -15.05 -3.41
C ALA A 214 7.54 -15.95 -3.73
N VAL A 215 6.67 -15.45 -4.61
CA VAL A 215 5.66 -16.22 -5.34
C VAL A 215 5.89 -15.97 -6.83
N ALA A 216 6.17 -17.02 -7.59
CA ALA A 216 6.32 -17.00 -9.03
C ALA A 216 5.09 -17.62 -9.68
N VAL A 217 4.48 -16.94 -10.64
CA VAL A 217 3.31 -17.46 -11.35
C VAL A 217 3.48 -17.39 -12.86
N LYS A 218 3.08 -18.46 -13.53
CA LYS A 218 2.96 -18.55 -14.99
C LYS A 218 1.65 -19.21 -15.37
N GLY A 219 0.71 -18.41 -15.85
CA GLY A 219 -0.57 -18.88 -16.40
C GLY A 219 -0.50 -19.07 -17.91
N THR A 220 -1.09 -20.16 -18.41
CA THR A 220 -1.20 -20.41 -19.86
C THR A 220 -2.65 -20.52 -20.32
N GLY A 221 -3.61 -20.51 -19.40
CA GLY A 221 -5.02 -20.48 -19.69
C GLY A 221 -5.53 -19.10 -20.11
N PRO A 222 -6.78 -19.00 -20.56
CA PRO A 222 -7.43 -17.73 -20.81
C PRO A 222 -7.79 -17.03 -19.49
N LEU A 223 -8.07 -15.73 -19.56
CA LEU A 223 -8.79 -15.04 -18.49
C LEU A 223 -10.20 -15.67 -18.33
N PRO A 224 -10.81 -15.61 -17.13
CA PRO A 224 -12.15 -16.13 -16.87
C PRO A 224 -13.20 -15.59 -17.83
N GLU A 225 -14.24 -16.38 -18.10
CA GLU A 225 -15.34 -15.98 -18.97
C GLU A 225 -16.10 -14.77 -18.41
N VAL A 226 -16.53 -13.85 -19.28
CA VAL A 226 -17.27 -12.64 -18.94
C VAL A 226 -18.69 -12.65 -19.50
N ALA A 227 -19.61 -11.94 -18.87
CA ALA A 227 -21.02 -11.91 -19.25
C ALA A 227 -21.27 -11.20 -20.60
N ASP A 228 -20.56 -10.12 -20.88
CA ASP A 228 -20.71 -9.34 -22.12
C ASP A 228 -19.34 -8.85 -22.63
N LEU A 229 -18.66 -9.69 -23.39
CA LEU A 229 -17.36 -9.37 -23.97
C LEU A 229 -17.41 -8.16 -24.93
N LYS A 230 -18.53 -7.97 -25.65
CA LYS A 230 -18.67 -6.83 -26.56
C LYS A 230 -18.72 -5.51 -25.76
N LYS A 231 -19.45 -5.50 -24.64
CA LYS A 231 -19.51 -4.35 -23.74
C LYS A 231 -18.16 -4.10 -23.08
N VAL A 232 -17.46 -5.15 -22.58
CA VAL A 232 -16.10 -5.02 -22.02
C VAL A 232 -15.16 -4.35 -23.01
N LYS A 233 -15.11 -4.80 -24.27
CA LYS A 233 -14.26 -4.20 -25.32
C LYS A 233 -14.59 -2.72 -25.56
N ARG A 234 -15.88 -2.34 -25.57
CA ARG A 234 -16.30 -0.92 -25.69
C ARG A 234 -15.84 -0.08 -24.51
N LEU A 235 -15.98 -0.62 -23.29
CA LEU A 235 -15.55 0.08 -22.06
C LEU A 235 -14.03 0.24 -21.99
N ILE A 236 -13.26 -0.77 -22.42
CA ILE A 236 -11.79 -0.66 -22.58
C ILE A 236 -11.46 0.51 -23.51
N LYS A 237 -12.17 0.63 -24.65
CA LYS A 237 -11.95 1.74 -25.57
C LYS A 237 -12.22 3.10 -24.91
N VAL A 238 -13.29 3.23 -24.12
CA VAL A 238 -13.59 4.48 -23.38
C VAL A 238 -12.43 4.85 -22.44
N VAL A 239 -11.89 3.89 -21.71
CA VAL A 239 -10.75 4.14 -20.79
C VAL A 239 -9.49 4.50 -21.58
N ASN A 240 -9.23 3.79 -22.68
CA ASN A 240 -8.04 4.06 -23.51
C ASN A 240 -8.11 5.44 -24.16
N ASP A 241 -9.25 5.81 -24.76
CA ASP A 241 -9.44 7.11 -25.40
C ASP A 241 -9.18 8.24 -24.37
N ASN A 242 -9.78 8.14 -23.17
CA ASN A 242 -9.57 9.09 -22.10
C ASN A 242 -8.09 9.19 -21.65
N ALA A 243 -7.39 8.06 -21.54
CA ALA A 243 -5.98 8.05 -21.18
C ALA A 243 -5.09 8.71 -22.25
N TYR A 244 -5.41 8.50 -23.53
CA TYR A 244 -4.66 9.11 -24.63
C TYR A 244 -4.87 10.62 -24.74
N GLU A 245 -5.96 11.18 -24.23
CA GLU A 245 -6.21 12.62 -24.18
C GLU A 245 -5.38 13.31 -23.09
N SER A 246 -4.87 12.57 -22.10
CA SER A 246 -4.10 13.13 -20.99
C SER A 246 -2.60 13.11 -21.26
N GLU A 247 -2.10 14.10 -22.00
CA GLU A 247 -0.66 14.21 -22.30
C GLU A 247 0.20 14.32 -21.03
N MET A 248 -0.23 15.10 -20.04
CA MET A 248 0.50 15.29 -18.78
C MET A 248 0.74 13.96 -18.05
N TRP A 249 -0.30 13.15 -17.88
CA TRP A 249 -0.19 11.84 -17.22
C TRP A 249 0.70 10.88 -17.98
N ARG A 250 0.61 10.89 -19.31
CA ARG A 250 1.44 10.00 -20.15
C ARG A 250 2.88 10.47 -20.22
N ARG A 251 3.12 11.76 -20.32
CA ARG A 251 4.48 12.31 -20.43
C ARG A 251 5.22 12.28 -19.10
N TRP A 252 4.61 12.76 -18.03
CA TRP A 252 5.29 12.97 -16.76
C TRP A 252 4.87 11.97 -15.67
N GLY A 253 3.71 11.33 -15.82
CA GLY A 253 3.16 10.48 -14.79
C GLY A 253 2.91 11.24 -13.49
N THR A 254 3.00 10.53 -12.37
CA THR A 254 2.86 11.13 -11.04
C THR A 254 4.03 12.03 -10.66
N GLY A 255 5.18 11.95 -11.37
CA GLY A 255 6.33 12.84 -11.15
C GLY A 255 6.04 14.33 -11.29
N ALA A 256 4.96 14.70 -12.01
CA ALA A 256 4.48 16.09 -12.05
C ALA A 256 3.81 16.55 -10.74
N GLY A 257 3.54 15.63 -9.79
CA GLY A 257 2.93 15.95 -8.51
C GLY A 257 3.82 16.72 -7.54
N GLY A 258 5.14 16.66 -7.72
CA GLY A 258 6.12 17.31 -6.86
C GLY A 258 6.16 18.84 -7.00
N TYR A 259 7.24 19.36 -7.52
CA TYR A 259 7.46 20.80 -7.64
C TYR A 259 6.36 21.55 -8.41
N GLU A 260 5.82 20.96 -9.48
CA GLU A 260 4.83 21.61 -10.35
C GLU A 260 3.47 21.76 -9.69
N PHE A 261 3.10 20.86 -8.78
CA PHE A 261 1.81 20.84 -8.09
C PHE A 261 1.96 20.92 -6.57
N GLY A 262 2.56 19.95 -5.92
CA GLY A 262 2.62 19.83 -4.46
C GLY A 262 3.29 21.03 -3.78
N ALA A 263 4.45 21.47 -4.27
CA ALA A 263 5.12 22.65 -3.75
C ALA A 263 4.27 23.92 -3.98
N LYS A 264 3.68 24.11 -5.17
CA LYS A 264 2.86 25.30 -5.48
C LYS A 264 1.56 25.37 -4.67
N THR A 265 1.00 24.24 -4.32
CA THR A 265 -0.21 24.16 -3.48
C THR A 265 0.11 24.10 -1.98
N SER A 266 1.39 24.12 -1.61
CA SER A 266 1.86 23.91 -0.23
C SER A 266 1.26 22.65 0.37
N SER A 267 1.50 21.51 -0.27
CA SER A 267 1.07 20.18 0.16
C SER A 267 2.19 19.14 0.14
N GLU A 268 3.38 19.47 -0.38
CA GLU A 268 4.53 18.57 -0.43
C GLU A 268 5.36 18.64 0.86
N PRO A 269 5.68 17.50 1.51
CA PRO A 269 6.45 17.51 2.75
C PRO A 269 7.87 18.05 2.54
N VAL A 270 8.29 18.98 3.40
CA VAL A 270 9.65 19.53 3.42
C VAL A 270 10.24 19.34 4.84
N ARG A 271 11.39 18.65 4.94
CA ARG A 271 12.13 18.43 6.18
C ARG A 271 11.25 17.94 7.33
N ASN A 272 10.69 16.74 7.18
CA ASN A 272 9.72 16.12 8.09
C ASN A 272 8.48 17.00 8.32
N TRP A 273 7.89 17.54 7.23
CA TRP A 273 6.68 18.36 7.32
C TRP A 273 6.84 19.66 8.14
N GLN A 274 8.08 20.12 8.39
CA GLN A 274 8.30 21.44 8.99
C GLN A 274 7.74 22.53 8.09
N ASP A 275 7.80 22.32 6.74
CA ASP A 275 7.12 23.11 5.74
C ASP A 275 6.40 22.21 4.73
N GLU A 276 5.57 22.79 3.86
CA GLU A 276 4.90 22.12 2.73
C GLU A 276 5.14 22.89 1.41
N TRP A 277 6.19 23.69 1.36
CA TRP A 277 6.53 24.51 0.22
C TRP A 277 8.04 24.68 0.05
N HIS A 278 8.48 24.78 -1.21
CA HIS A 278 9.85 25.14 -1.57
C HIS A 278 9.90 25.77 -2.97
N GLU A 279 10.98 26.49 -3.27
CA GLU A 279 11.24 27.13 -4.57
C GLU A 279 12.35 26.44 -5.39
N GLU A 280 12.71 25.22 -5.04
CA GLU A 280 13.83 24.49 -5.63
C GLU A 280 13.51 24.00 -7.05
N ARG A 281 13.72 24.85 -8.04
CA ARG A 281 13.50 24.53 -9.46
C ARG A 281 14.40 23.41 -9.98
N SER A 282 15.50 23.12 -9.31
CA SER A 282 16.36 21.96 -9.58
C SER A 282 15.64 20.63 -9.42
N PHE A 283 14.50 20.63 -8.75
CA PHE A 283 13.66 19.45 -8.48
C PHE A 283 12.38 19.40 -9.34
N GLY A 284 12.27 20.24 -10.37
CA GLY A 284 11.14 20.20 -11.32
C GLY A 284 11.15 18.93 -12.18
N VAL A 285 9.97 18.49 -12.63
CA VAL A 285 9.82 17.28 -13.45
C VAL A 285 10.61 17.33 -14.76
N ASP A 286 10.79 18.54 -15.32
CA ASP A 286 11.65 18.77 -16.50
C ASP A 286 13.12 18.41 -16.23
N LYS A 287 13.59 18.55 -14.99
CA LYS A 287 14.96 18.15 -14.61
C LYS A 287 15.08 16.64 -14.53
N PHE A 288 14.07 15.95 -14.00
CA PHE A 288 14.02 14.48 -14.04
C PHE A 288 14.01 13.99 -15.49
N GLU A 289 13.12 14.53 -16.34
CA GLU A 289 13.01 14.17 -17.75
C GLU A 289 14.33 14.34 -18.49
N ASN A 290 15.01 15.46 -18.33
CA ASN A 290 16.21 15.79 -19.11
C ASN A 290 17.50 15.14 -18.56
N ARG A 291 17.61 14.94 -17.25
CA ARG A 291 18.87 14.53 -16.61
C ARG A 291 18.93 13.04 -16.33
N VAL A 292 17.83 12.42 -15.89
CA VAL A 292 17.86 11.06 -15.37
C VAL A 292 16.96 10.08 -16.13
N TRP A 293 15.87 10.49 -16.77
CA TRP A 293 15.04 9.53 -17.48
C TRP A 293 15.76 8.97 -18.72
N ILE A 294 15.71 7.64 -18.85
CA ILE A 294 16.25 6.87 -19.97
C ILE A 294 15.15 6.17 -20.77
N LYS A 295 13.94 6.03 -20.19
CA LYS A 295 12.75 5.51 -20.86
C LYS A 295 11.52 6.31 -20.37
N GLN A 296 10.83 6.91 -21.33
CA GLN A 296 9.73 7.84 -21.05
C GLN A 296 8.36 7.17 -20.94
N PHE A 297 8.16 6.04 -21.61
CA PHE A 297 6.90 5.29 -21.59
C PHE A 297 7.14 3.86 -21.17
N TRP A 298 6.65 3.52 -20.00
CA TRP A 298 6.65 2.17 -19.46
C TRP A 298 5.34 1.96 -18.69
N SER A 299 4.80 0.74 -18.72
CA SER A 299 3.51 0.47 -18.10
C SER A 299 3.34 -0.99 -17.72
N ASP A 300 2.29 -1.26 -16.95
CA ASP A 300 1.80 -2.58 -16.60
C ASP A 300 0.90 -3.16 -17.70
N PHE A 301 0.44 -4.39 -17.50
CA PHE A 301 -0.40 -5.12 -18.45
C PHE A 301 -1.60 -4.28 -18.91
N GLY A 302 -1.69 -4.05 -20.22
CA GLY A 302 -2.83 -3.37 -20.86
C GLY A 302 -3.03 -1.91 -20.42
N CYS A 303 -2.05 -1.26 -19.78
CA CYS A 303 -2.20 0.11 -19.29
C CYS A 303 -1.94 1.14 -20.39
N PRO A 304 -2.95 1.97 -20.78
CA PRO A 304 -2.79 3.01 -21.80
C PRO A 304 -2.12 4.28 -21.28
N THR A 305 -2.18 4.55 -19.98
CA THR A 305 -1.66 5.77 -19.38
C THR A 305 -0.13 5.83 -19.43
N CYS A 306 0.57 4.68 -19.30
CA CYS A 306 2.02 4.60 -19.36
C CYS A 306 2.71 5.62 -18.43
N CYS A 307 2.19 5.80 -17.21
CA CYS A 307 2.68 6.80 -16.27
C CYS A 307 4.08 6.50 -15.69
N LEU A 308 4.54 5.27 -15.82
CA LEU A 308 5.86 4.85 -15.35
C LEU A 308 6.97 5.34 -16.29
N LYS A 309 8.15 5.60 -15.72
CA LYS A 309 9.37 6.00 -16.41
C LYS A 309 10.52 5.10 -15.92
N ILE A 310 11.62 5.05 -16.64
CA ILE A 310 12.87 4.49 -16.11
C ILE A 310 13.86 5.62 -15.95
N ALA A 311 14.32 5.83 -14.74
CA ALA A 311 15.32 6.82 -14.38
C ALA A 311 16.67 6.15 -14.07
N MET A 312 17.76 6.73 -14.55
CA MET A 312 19.12 6.27 -14.26
C MET A 312 20.06 7.46 -14.09
N VAL A 313 20.86 7.45 -13.04
CA VAL A 313 21.95 8.43 -12.88
C VAL A 313 23.06 8.11 -13.88
N LYS A 314 23.27 9.00 -14.85
CA LYS A 314 24.18 8.77 -15.99
C LYS A 314 25.63 9.11 -15.67
N THR A 315 25.87 10.05 -14.77
CA THR A 315 27.21 10.60 -14.45
C THR A 315 27.34 10.90 -12.95
N GLY A 316 28.55 11.22 -12.50
CA GLY A 316 28.81 11.64 -11.13
C GLY A 316 28.85 10.48 -10.12
N LYS A 317 28.76 10.84 -8.85
CA LYS A 317 28.98 9.96 -7.70
C LYS A 317 28.01 8.78 -7.63
N PHE A 318 26.77 8.98 -8.01
CA PHE A 318 25.70 7.97 -7.95
C PHE A 318 25.43 7.29 -9.29
N LYS A 319 26.38 7.40 -10.24
CA LYS A 319 26.28 6.78 -11.57
C LYS A 319 25.88 5.30 -11.47
N GLY A 320 24.86 4.92 -12.26
CA GLY A 320 24.35 3.55 -12.33
C GLY A 320 23.18 3.26 -11.39
N ALA A 321 22.84 4.16 -10.45
CA ALA A 321 21.58 4.05 -9.72
C ALA A 321 20.40 4.12 -10.69
N ILE A 322 19.48 3.15 -10.61
CA ILE A 322 18.38 2.98 -11.57
C ILE A 322 17.10 2.54 -10.83
N THR A 323 15.99 3.19 -11.16
CA THR A 323 14.67 2.89 -10.63
C THR A 323 13.59 3.30 -11.64
N ASP A 324 12.31 3.10 -11.35
CA ASP A 324 11.26 3.74 -12.10
C ASP A 324 11.02 5.17 -11.61
N ASN A 325 10.68 6.07 -12.50
CA ASN A 325 10.25 7.46 -12.35
C ASN A 325 11.25 8.40 -11.65
N PRO A 326 11.45 8.56 -10.31
CA PRO A 326 10.55 8.24 -9.19
C PRO A 326 9.16 8.85 -9.33
N ASP A 327 8.14 8.19 -8.82
CA ASP A 327 6.81 8.77 -8.76
C ASP A 327 6.72 9.86 -7.68
N TYR A 328 5.58 10.59 -7.61
CA TYR A 328 5.43 11.72 -6.70
C TYR A 328 5.76 11.39 -5.25
N GLU A 329 5.27 10.26 -4.75
CA GLU A 329 5.48 9.88 -3.35
C GLU A 329 6.96 9.64 -3.04
N MET A 330 7.69 8.99 -3.96
CA MET A 330 9.12 8.76 -3.83
C MET A 330 9.93 10.04 -4.03
N GLN A 331 9.51 10.90 -4.96
CA GLN A 331 10.12 12.23 -5.12
C GLN A 331 10.00 13.02 -3.83
N ALA A 332 8.81 13.13 -3.26
CA ALA A 332 8.54 13.96 -2.10
C ALA A 332 9.24 13.44 -0.83
N TYR A 333 9.09 12.14 -0.52
CA TYR A 333 9.61 11.58 0.73
C TYR A 333 11.12 11.34 0.72
N LEU A 334 11.72 11.01 -0.42
CA LEU A 334 13.17 10.83 -0.57
C LEU A 334 13.84 12.07 -1.20
N GLY A 335 13.09 13.14 -1.36
CA GLY A 335 13.49 14.45 -1.82
C GLY A 335 13.28 15.53 -0.77
N PRO A 336 12.33 16.45 -0.97
CA PRO A 336 12.10 17.61 -0.09
C PRO A 336 11.89 17.25 1.38
N ASN A 337 11.22 16.14 1.69
CA ASN A 337 11.05 15.67 3.08
C ASN A 337 12.40 15.40 3.79
N LEU A 338 13.45 15.10 3.04
CA LEU A 338 14.83 14.93 3.53
C LEU A 338 15.73 16.13 3.21
N GLY A 339 15.18 17.19 2.58
CA GLY A 339 15.95 18.34 2.13
C GLY A 339 16.85 18.06 0.92
N VAL A 340 16.56 16.98 0.17
CA VAL A 340 17.25 16.59 -1.05
C VAL A 340 16.51 17.18 -2.25
N PHE A 341 17.21 17.96 -3.09
CA PHE A 341 16.60 18.72 -4.18
C PHE A 341 17.29 18.50 -5.54
N THR A 342 17.93 17.36 -5.72
CA THR A 342 18.50 16.98 -7.03
C THR A 342 17.93 15.65 -7.50
N PRO A 343 17.59 15.53 -8.80
CA PRO A 343 17.09 14.28 -9.37
C PRO A 343 18.04 13.10 -9.17
N GLU A 344 19.36 13.31 -9.26
CA GLU A 344 20.36 12.27 -9.12
C GLU A 344 20.39 11.66 -7.72
N GLU A 345 20.33 12.48 -6.68
CA GLU A 345 20.29 12.01 -5.29
C GLU A 345 18.97 11.34 -4.96
N ASN A 346 17.85 11.87 -5.47
CA ASN A 346 16.54 11.27 -5.31
C ASN A 346 16.47 9.88 -5.97
N VAL A 347 16.93 9.76 -7.22
CA VAL A 347 17.00 8.47 -7.94
C VAL A 347 17.93 7.48 -7.21
N PHE A 348 19.04 7.95 -6.66
CA PHE A 348 19.95 7.10 -5.88
C PHE A 348 19.25 6.55 -4.62
N LEU A 349 18.58 7.40 -3.84
CA LEU A 349 17.85 6.97 -2.65
C LEU A 349 16.69 6.03 -3.01
N THR A 350 15.92 6.35 -4.03
CA THR A 350 14.81 5.51 -4.50
C THR A 350 15.31 4.14 -4.95
N SER A 351 16.35 4.09 -5.77
CA SER A 351 16.96 2.82 -6.21
C SER A 351 17.41 1.95 -5.04
N LEU A 352 18.00 2.56 -4.00
CA LEU A 352 18.41 1.84 -2.81
C LEU A 352 17.21 1.30 -2.01
N ILE A 353 16.18 2.10 -1.84
CA ILE A 353 14.96 1.73 -1.10
C ILE A 353 14.26 0.56 -1.79
N ASP A 354 14.14 0.60 -3.12
CA ASP A 354 13.59 -0.49 -3.93
C ASP A 354 14.43 -1.78 -3.78
N ASP A 355 15.76 -1.67 -3.89
CA ASP A 355 16.67 -2.81 -3.75
C ASP A 355 16.59 -3.46 -2.36
N LEU A 356 16.38 -2.66 -1.32
CA LEU A 356 16.20 -3.15 0.05
C LEU A 356 14.80 -3.72 0.33
N GLY A 357 13.82 -3.45 -0.52
CA GLY A 357 12.42 -3.87 -0.33
C GLY A 357 11.70 -3.06 0.77
N LEU A 358 11.97 -1.76 0.86
CA LEU A 358 11.37 -0.81 1.80
C LEU A 358 10.28 0.02 1.12
N CYS A 359 9.29 0.48 1.88
CA CYS A 359 8.34 1.51 1.44
C CYS A 359 9.01 2.88 1.46
N GLY A 360 9.08 3.57 0.31
CA GLY A 360 9.73 4.88 0.22
C GLY A 360 9.05 5.95 1.05
N ILE A 361 7.72 5.99 1.08
CA ILE A 361 6.93 6.91 1.91
C ILE A 361 7.32 6.73 3.38
N GLN A 362 7.19 5.51 3.89
CA GLN A 362 7.35 5.24 5.32
C GLN A 362 8.81 5.28 5.77
N THR A 363 9.73 4.89 4.91
CA THR A 363 11.17 4.98 5.17
C THR A 363 11.63 6.45 5.13
N GLY A 364 11.22 7.21 4.12
CA GLY A 364 11.49 8.65 4.07
C GLY A 364 10.89 9.40 5.27
N ASN A 365 9.70 8.99 5.72
CA ASN A 365 9.06 9.58 6.90
C ASN A 365 9.85 9.28 8.20
N VAL A 366 10.24 8.02 8.46
CA VAL A 366 10.98 7.69 9.68
C VAL A 366 12.40 8.26 9.68
N ILE A 367 13.05 8.35 8.52
CA ILE A 367 14.36 9.00 8.38
C ILE A 367 14.22 10.52 8.60
N GLY A 368 13.22 11.17 7.99
CA GLY A 368 12.93 12.59 8.21
C GLY A 368 12.62 12.89 9.68
N PHE A 369 11.83 12.04 10.34
CA PHE A 369 11.58 12.13 11.77
C PHE A 369 12.89 12.05 12.59
N ALA A 370 13.75 11.08 12.31
CA ALA A 370 15.03 10.95 12.99
C ALA A 370 15.96 12.16 12.73
N ALA A 371 15.96 12.70 11.50
CA ALA A 371 16.72 13.90 11.13
C ALA A 371 16.22 15.14 11.87
N GLU A 372 14.91 15.33 12.04
CA GLU A 372 14.37 16.42 12.86
C GLU A 372 14.76 16.26 14.33
N LEU A 373 14.69 15.05 14.89
CA LEU A 373 15.14 14.82 16.27
C LEU A 373 16.64 15.10 16.43
N PHE A 374 17.45 14.80 15.41
CA PHE A 374 18.87 15.18 15.39
C PHE A 374 19.07 16.69 15.28
N GLN A 375 18.35 17.39 14.39
CA GLN A 375 18.35 18.85 14.27
C GLN A 375 18.01 19.51 15.61
N ARG A 376 17.05 18.96 16.35
CA ARG A 376 16.59 19.44 17.65
C ARG A 376 17.50 19.03 18.81
N ARG A 377 18.59 18.30 18.55
CA ARG A 377 19.53 17.76 19.56
C ARG A 377 18.86 16.80 20.55
N ILE A 378 17.72 16.21 20.20
CA ILE A 378 17.06 15.15 20.97
C ILE A 378 17.78 13.82 20.75
N LEU A 379 18.12 13.52 19.49
CA LEU A 379 19.06 12.46 19.13
C LEU A 379 20.44 13.07 18.87
N THR A 380 21.48 12.35 19.28
CA THR A 380 22.87 12.74 19.08
C THR A 380 23.53 11.79 18.06
N LYS A 381 24.72 12.16 17.57
CA LYS A 381 25.53 11.28 16.73
C LYS A 381 25.78 9.91 17.37
N LYS A 382 25.92 9.87 18.72
CA LYS A 382 26.07 8.62 19.46
C LYS A 382 24.79 7.75 19.40
N ASP A 383 23.62 8.37 19.52
CA ASP A 383 22.35 7.66 19.41
C ASP A 383 22.09 7.11 17.99
N LEU A 384 22.75 7.68 16.99
CA LEU A 384 22.64 7.34 15.57
C LEU A 384 23.84 6.53 15.05
N ASP A 385 24.53 5.79 15.92
CA ASP A 385 25.68 4.96 15.59
C ASP A 385 26.79 5.68 14.79
N GLY A 386 27.00 6.95 15.09
CA GLY A 386 28.01 7.78 14.44
C GLY A 386 27.53 8.54 13.20
N ILE A 387 26.30 8.36 12.75
CA ILE A 387 25.73 9.07 11.59
C ILE A 387 25.33 10.50 11.99
N GLU A 388 25.67 11.49 11.17
CA GLU A 388 25.15 12.87 11.27
C GLU A 388 24.03 13.06 10.26
N LEU A 389 22.78 13.17 10.72
CA LEU A 389 21.63 13.37 9.85
C LEU A 389 21.40 14.86 9.56
N LYS A 390 22.16 15.40 8.60
CA LYS A 390 21.95 16.77 8.10
C LYS A 390 20.98 16.75 6.92
N TRP A 391 20.07 17.72 6.86
CA TRP A 391 19.18 17.87 5.72
C TRP A 391 19.96 17.98 4.40
N GLY A 392 19.56 17.20 3.41
CA GLY A 392 20.19 17.13 2.09
C GLY A 392 21.37 16.15 1.99
N ASP A 393 21.77 15.46 3.06
CA ASP A 393 22.84 14.48 3.02
C ASP A 393 22.32 13.09 2.59
N ALA A 394 22.22 12.88 1.27
CA ALA A 394 21.70 11.63 0.71
C ALA A 394 22.51 10.39 1.13
N GLU A 395 23.83 10.52 1.40
CA GLU A 395 24.65 9.39 1.83
C GLU A 395 24.37 8.98 3.29
N ALA A 396 24.19 9.96 4.17
CA ALA A 396 23.81 9.69 5.55
C ALA A 396 22.43 9.01 5.60
N PHE A 397 21.48 9.46 4.78
CA PHE A 397 20.16 8.85 4.68
C PHE A 397 20.23 7.43 4.09
N ALA A 398 21.06 7.21 3.08
CA ALA A 398 21.29 5.88 2.52
C ALA A 398 21.93 4.93 3.52
N ALA A 399 22.89 5.40 4.32
CA ALA A 399 23.50 4.61 5.39
C ALA A 399 22.48 4.21 6.46
N LEU A 400 21.60 5.14 6.86
CA LEU A 400 20.54 4.87 7.82
C LEU A 400 19.48 3.90 7.24
N ALA A 401 19.09 4.05 5.98
CA ALA A 401 18.15 3.14 5.30
C ALA A 401 18.66 1.69 5.28
N LYS A 402 19.97 1.49 5.02
CA LYS A 402 20.61 0.17 5.10
C LYS A 402 20.54 -0.42 6.51
N LYS A 403 20.85 0.38 7.53
CA LYS A 403 20.72 -0.05 8.94
C LYS A 403 19.28 -0.43 9.29
N ILE A 404 18.28 0.32 8.81
CA ILE A 404 16.85 0.00 8.99
C ILE A 404 16.53 -1.34 8.35
N ALA A 405 16.90 -1.55 7.08
CA ALA A 405 16.61 -2.77 6.35
C ALA A 405 17.23 -4.02 6.99
N LEU A 406 18.42 -3.88 7.59
CA LEU A 406 19.15 -4.96 8.23
C LEU A 406 18.93 -5.04 9.75
N ARG A 407 18.15 -4.14 10.34
CA ARG A 407 17.94 -4.01 11.80
C ARG A 407 19.25 -3.88 12.58
N GLU A 408 20.22 -3.13 12.07
CA GLU A 408 21.52 -2.92 12.69
C GLU A 408 21.54 -1.65 13.55
N GLY A 409 21.92 -1.77 14.83
CA GLY A 409 22.09 -0.63 15.73
C GLY A 409 20.81 0.21 15.85
N VAL A 410 20.90 1.52 15.61
CA VAL A 410 19.71 2.42 15.61
C VAL A 410 18.68 2.04 14.55
N GLY A 411 19.10 1.33 13.50
CA GLY A 411 18.20 0.83 12.48
C GLY A 411 17.15 -0.12 13.01
N ASP A 412 17.44 -0.93 14.03
CA ASP A 412 16.45 -1.82 14.66
C ASP A 412 15.30 -1.05 15.31
N LEU A 413 15.62 0.03 16.00
CA LEU A 413 14.63 0.94 16.60
C LEU A 413 13.73 1.60 15.53
N LEU A 414 14.33 2.06 14.43
CA LEU A 414 13.60 2.73 13.33
C LEU A 414 12.85 1.77 12.42
N ALA A 415 13.24 0.50 12.37
CA ALA A 415 12.56 -0.57 11.64
C ALA A 415 11.12 -0.85 12.15
N GLU A 416 10.82 -0.39 13.36
CA GLU A 416 9.48 -0.47 13.95
C GLU A 416 8.48 0.54 13.33
N GLY A 417 8.92 1.43 12.44
CA GLY A 417 8.13 2.50 11.83
C GLY A 417 7.98 3.72 12.74
N THR A 418 7.57 4.85 12.14
CA THR A 418 7.62 6.17 12.79
C THR A 418 6.89 6.23 14.14
N TYR A 419 5.69 5.64 14.24
CA TYR A 419 4.90 5.68 15.48
C TYR A 419 5.57 4.94 16.64
N ARG A 420 5.94 3.66 16.42
CA ARG A 420 6.59 2.85 17.47
C ARG A 420 7.97 3.37 17.81
N ALA A 421 8.74 3.82 16.81
CA ALA A 421 10.03 4.48 17.02
C ALA A 421 9.87 5.73 17.91
N ALA A 422 8.85 6.56 17.64
CA ALA A 422 8.57 7.73 18.47
C ALA A 422 8.22 7.37 19.92
N LEU A 423 7.39 6.35 20.15
CA LEU A 423 7.08 5.87 21.50
C LEU A 423 8.34 5.40 22.23
N ASN A 424 9.19 4.63 21.57
CA ASN A 424 10.41 4.07 22.16
C ASN A 424 11.46 5.17 22.45
N ILE A 425 11.69 6.08 21.51
CA ILE A 425 12.59 7.23 21.68
C ILE A 425 12.06 8.14 22.81
N GLY A 426 10.74 8.37 22.85
CA GLY A 426 10.12 9.16 23.92
C GLY A 426 10.39 8.58 25.32
N LYS A 427 10.29 7.25 25.46
CA LYS A 427 10.66 6.54 26.71
C LYS A 427 12.15 6.69 27.03
N MET A 428 13.03 6.48 26.04
CA MET A 428 14.48 6.59 26.21
C MET A 428 14.92 8.00 26.62
N LYS A 429 14.34 9.02 26.01
CA LYS A 429 14.70 10.44 26.24
C LYS A 429 13.83 11.10 27.30
N LYS A 430 12.84 10.40 27.87
CA LYS A 430 11.89 10.91 28.88
C LYS A 430 11.19 12.19 28.43
N MET A 431 10.77 12.25 27.19
CA MET A 431 10.10 13.41 26.60
C MET A 431 9.10 12.98 25.52
N ASP A 432 8.08 13.81 25.29
CA ASP A 432 7.13 13.61 24.19
C ASP A 432 7.76 13.99 22.85
N VAL A 433 8.10 12.99 22.04
CA VAL A 433 8.56 13.16 20.66
C VAL A 433 7.51 12.75 19.64
N LEU A 434 6.37 12.19 20.09
CA LEU A 434 5.29 11.76 19.20
C LEU A 434 4.72 12.92 18.38
N LYS A 435 4.78 14.15 18.91
CA LYS A 435 4.36 15.37 18.21
C LYS A 435 5.11 15.66 16.90
N TYR A 436 6.31 15.08 16.72
CA TYR A 436 7.10 15.20 15.49
C TYR A 436 6.86 14.04 14.51
N ALA A 437 6.13 13.00 14.93
CA ALA A 437 5.82 11.84 14.09
C ALA A 437 4.57 12.10 13.23
N VAL A 438 4.77 12.29 11.92
CA VAL A 438 3.66 12.58 11.00
C VAL A 438 3.10 11.27 10.46
N GLN A 439 2.08 10.76 11.13
CA GLN A 439 1.45 9.47 10.88
C GLN A 439 -0.01 9.45 11.37
N SER A 440 -0.78 8.49 10.92
CA SER A 440 -2.10 8.16 11.47
C SER A 440 -2.20 6.65 11.70
N LYS A 441 -2.54 6.26 12.92
CA LYS A 441 -2.72 4.84 13.31
C LYS A 441 -1.54 3.92 12.91
N GLY A 442 -0.31 4.43 13.10
CA GLY A 442 0.94 3.69 12.85
C GLY A 442 1.40 3.67 11.38
N ILE A 443 0.65 4.31 10.49
CA ILE A 443 0.94 4.39 9.05
C ILE A 443 1.31 5.83 8.71
N SER A 444 2.44 6.04 8.06
CA SER A 444 2.88 7.38 7.61
C SER A 444 1.88 7.98 6.62
N ILE A 445 1.66 9.29 6.72
CA ILE A 445 0.77 10.01 5.80
C ILE A 445 1.43 10.08 4.42
N GLY A 446 0.65 9.93 3.36
CA GLY A 446 1.10 10.19 1.98
C GLY A 446 1.56 11.65 1.81
N ALA A 447 2.30 11.94 0.75
CA ALA A 447 2.90 13.25 0.50
C ALA A 447 1.88 14.34 0.12
N HIS A 448 0.71 14.32 0.73
CA HIS A 448 -0.43 15.20 0.45
C HIS A 448 -0.84 15.95 1.71
N GLY A 449 -0.25 17.14 1.91
CA GLY A 449 -0.51 18.02 3.04
C GLY A 449 -1.90 18.65 2.98
N ILE A 450 -2.49 18.86 4.15
CA ILE A 450 -3.86 19.37 4.29
C ILE A 450 -3.92 20.80 4.85
N ARG A 451 -2.76 21.39 5.22
CA ARG A 451 -2.74 22.73 5.86
C ARG A 451 -3.19 23.86 4.93
N SER A 452 -2.82 23.79 3.65
CA SER A 452 -3.22 24.80 2.67
C SER A 452 -4.69 24.66 2.24
N GLY A 453 -5.26 23.46 2.30
CA GLY A 453 -6.58 23.12 1.75
C GLY A 453 -6.63 23.24 0.22
N LYS A 454 -5.51 23.01 -0.47
CA LYS A 454 -5.38 23.14 -1.93
C LYS A 454 -5.05 21.84 -2.66
N ASP A 455 -4.77 20.77 -1.94
CA ASP A 455 -4.65 19.43 -2.48
C ASP A 455 -6.00 18.67 -2.37
N TYR A 456 -6.08 17.46 -2.91
CA TYR A 456 -7.31 16.66 -2.90
C TYR A 456 -7.73 16.17 -1.50
N PRO A 457 -6.82 15.87 -0.53
CA PRO A 457 -7.26 15.47 0.78
C PRO A 457 -7.84 16.64 1.55
N GLU A 458 -8.99 16.41 2.17
CA GLU A 458 -9.63 17.36 3.08
C GLU A 458 -9.07 17.26 4.50
N ALA A 459 -9.44 18.20 5.37
CA ALA A 459 -8.95 18.24 6.74
C ALA A 459 -9.25 16.96 7.55
N ILE A 460 -10.31 16.22 7.19
CA ILE A 460 -10.71 14.96 7.83
C ILE A 460 -10.05 13.71 7.21
N SER A 461 -9.37 13.82 6.09
CA SER A 461 -9.01 12.67 5.26
C SER A 461 -8.23 11.57 5.99
N TYR A 462 -7.34 11.92 6.91
CA TYR A 462 -6.55 10.94 7.67
C TYR A 462 -7.14 10.60 9.05
N VAL A 463 -8.14 11.37 9.50
CA VAL A 463 -8.68 11.29 10.87
C VAL A 463 -9.40 9.97 11.11
N CYS A 464 -10.37 9.64 10.26
CA CYS A 464 -11.24 8.47 10.45
C CYS A 464 -10.86 7.27 9.58
N SER A 465 -9.88 7.41 8.68
CA SER A 465 -9.45 6.33 7.77
C SER A 465 -9.12 5.04 8.53
N VAL A 466 -9.68 3.93 8.09
CA VAL A 466 -9.37 2.61 8.63
C VAL A 466 -8.02 2.07 8.12
N GLN A 467 -7.45 2.71 7.09
CA GLN A 467 -6.10 2.45 6.59
C GLN A 467 -5.08 3.51 7.06
N GLY A 468 -5.45 4.33 8.04
CA GLY A 468 -4.54 5.30 8.68
C GLY A 468 -4.05 6.40 7.72
N GLY A 469 -2.73 6.55 7.58
CA GLY A 469 -2.08 7.57 6.75
C GLY A 469 -2.07 7.28 5.25
N ASP A 470 -2.67 6.18 4.80
CA ASP A 470 -2.73 5.81 3.38
C ASP A 470 -3.50 6.85 2.56
N HIS A 471 -2.78 7.62 1.75
CA HIS A 471 -3.35 8.67 0.90
C HIS A 471 -4.27 8.14 -0.20
N THR A 472 -4.17 6.86 -0.55
CA THR A 472 -5.03 6.21 -1.54
C THR A 472 -6.38 5.77 -0.95
N SER A 473 -6.56 5.88 0.37
CA SER A 473 -7.78 5.47 1.07
C SER A 473 -8.18 6.49 2.15
N THR A 474 -8.31 7.74 1.76
CA THR A 474 -8.69 8.86 2.65
C THR A 474 -10.17 8.88 2.96
N THR A 475 -10.53 9.35 4.15
CA THR A 475 -11.94 9.58 4.50
C THR A 475 -12.51 10.79 3.77
N GLY A 476 -13.79 10.70 3.47
CA GLY A 476 -14.63 11.76 2.96
C GLY A 476 -16.09 11.38 3.23
N LEU A 477 -17.03 12.30 3.04
CA LEU A 477 -18.43 11.98 3.25
C LEU A 477 -18.87 10.85 2.30
N PRO A 478 -19.66 9.86 2.76
CA PRO A 478 -20.20 8.81 1.93
C PRO A 478 -20.89 9.36 0.68
N LEU A 479 -20.72 8.66 -0.45
CA LEU A 479 -21.19 9.03 -1.79
C LEU A 479 -20.39 10.15 -2.47
N GLU A 480 -19.44 10.78 -1.83
CA GLU A 480 -18.48 11.68 -2.49
C GLU A 480 -17.38 10.92 -3.21
N SER A 481 -16.73 11.58 -4.18
CA SER A 481 -15.78 10.91 -5.09
C SER A 481 -14.50 10.44 -4.42
N SER A 482 -14.07 11.15 -3.41
CA SER A 482 -12.85 10.92 -2.63
C SER A 482 -13.11 10.14 -1.34
N SER A 483 -14.29 9.54 -1.18
CA SER A 483 -14.60 8.80 0.03
C SER A 483 -13.91 7.43 0.04
N GLU A 484 -13.50 6.99 1.24
CA GLU A 484 -12.93 5.66 1.45
C GLU A 484 -13.84 4.52 0.91
N LEU A 485 -15.17 4.70 0.96
CA LEU A 485 -16.12 3.75 0.36
C LEU A 485 -15.96 3.61 -1.15
N GLY A 486 -15.53 4.68 -1.83
CA GLY A 486 -15.21 4.66 -3.27
C GLY A 486 -13.91 3.90 -3.54
N GLU A 487 -12.90 4.09 -2.70
CA GLU A 487 -11.61 3.39 -2.82
C GLU A 487 -11.73 1.90 -2.47
N ILE A 488 -12.61 1.53 -1.54
CA ILE A 488 -12.94 0.12 -1.29
C ILE A 488 -13.40 -0.58 -2.59
N PHE A 489 -14.13 0.10 -3.49
CA PHE A 489 -14.48 -0.48 -4.79
C PHE A 489 -13.25 -0.73 -5.66
N ASN A 490 -12.35 0.26 -5.74
CA ASN A 490 -11.16 0.18 -6.58
C ASN A 490 -10.25 -0.97 -6.12
N ASP A 491 -10.02 -1.07 -4.81
CA ASP A 491 -9.18 -2.11 -4.20
C ASP A 491 -9.85 -3.50 -4.17
N SER A 492 -11.19 -3.56 -4.23
CA SER A 492 -11.92 -4.83 -4.29
C SER A 492 -12.11 -5.33 -5.73
N GLY A 493 -12.28 -4.42 -6.69
CA GLY A 493 -12.27 -4.72 -8.12
C GLY A 493 -10.87 -5.05 -8.64
N VAL A 494 -9.84 -4.57 -7.96
CA VAL A 494 -8.40 -4.74 -8.20
C VAL A 494 -7.98 -4.33 -9.61
N TYR A 495 -7.92 -3.02 -9.80
CA TYR A 495 -7.48 -2.38 -11.04
C TYR A 495 -6.73 -1.07 -10.75
N CYS A 496 -6.05 -0.52 -11.75
CA CYS A 496 -5.31 0.73 -11.59
C CYS A 496 -6.25 1.95 -11.58
N ASN A 497 -6.32 2.66 -10.46
CA ASN A 497 -7.18 3.84 -10.30
C ASN A 497 -6.77 5.00 -11.23
N PHE A 498 -5.49 5.13 -11.60
CA PHE A 498 -5.05 6.17 -12.54
C PHE A 498 -5.72 6.06 -13.92
N ASN A 499 -6.05 4.85 -14.37
CA ASN A 499 -6.81 4.67 -15.61
C ASN A 499 -8.30 5.01 -15.47
N SER A 500 -8.80 5.29 -14.27
CA SER A 500 -10.18 5.76 -14.03
C SER A 500 -10.31 7.28 -13.93
N PHE A 501 -9.19 8.02 -13.83
CA PHE A 501 -9.23 9.49 -13.77
C PHE A 501 -9.74 10.08 -15.07
N GLY A 502 -10.70 11.00 -14.98
CA GLY A 502 -11.39 11.59 -16.12
C GLY A 502 -12.49 10.73 -16.74
N VAL A 503 -12.54 9.45 -16.40
CA VAL A 503 -13.59 8.54 -16.88
C VAL A 503 -14.87 8.70 -16.04
N PRO A 504 -16.08 8.74 -16.64
CA PRO A 504 -17.32 8.83 -15.87
C PRO A 504 -17.46 7.70 -14.85
N ARG A 505 -17.81 8.06 -13.60
CA ARG A 505 -17.86 7.10 -12.47
C ARG A 505 -18.69 5.85 -12.71
N LYS A 506 -19.76 5.95 -13.51
CA LYS A 506 -20.59 4.79 -13.86
C LYS A 506 -19.83 3.72 -14.61
N VAL A 507 -18.74 4.07 -15.32
CA VAL A 507 -17.99 3.13 -16.17
C VAL A 507 -17.43 1.97 -15.36
N LYS A 508 -16.98 2.17 -14.13
CA LYS A 508 -16.49 1.08 -13.29
C LYS A 508 -17.60 0.09 -12.89
N PHE A 509 -18.83 0.56 -12.64
CA PHE A 509 -19.99 -0.29 -12.38
C PHE A 509 -20.48 -0.98 -13.65
N ASP A 510 -20.41 -0.29 -14.79
CA ASP A 510 -20.69 -0.88 -16.11
C ASP A 510 -19.69 -2.00 -16.44
N PHE A 511 -18.39 -1.82 -16.10
CA PHE A 511 -17.39 -2.89 -16.21
C PHE A 511 -17.74 -4.08 -15.32
N TYR A 512 -18.05 -3.84 -14.05
CA TYR A 512 -18.44 -4.89 -13.12
C TYR A 512 -19.62 -5.71 -13.67
N LYS A 513 -20.69 -5.04 -14.14
CA LYS A 513 -21.83 -5.70 -14.76
C LYS A 513 -21.46 -6.46 -16.03
N ALA A 514 -20.65 -5.88 -16.92
CA ALA A 514 -20.26 -6.51 -18.18
C ALA A 514 -19.37 -7.74 -17.94
N VAL A 515 -18.57 -7.75 -16.89
CA VAL A 515 -17.70 -8.86 -16.52
C VAL A 515 -18.46 -9.95 -15.77
N THR A 516 -19.21 -9.59 -14.73
CA THR A 516 -19.83 -10.57 -13.81
C THR A 516 -21.26 -10.97 -14.18
N GLY A 517 -21.93 -10.19 -15.02
CA GLY A 517 -23.37 -10.32 -15.27
C GLY A 517 -24.26 -9.80 -14.12
N THR A 518 -23.66 -9.42 -13.00
CA THR A 518 -24.37 -8.95 -11.82
C THR A 518 -24.56 -7.44 -11.87
N GLU A 519 -25.79 -6.97 -11.71
CA GLU A 519 -26.06 -5.56 -11.55
C GLU A 519 -25.55 -5.09 -10.18
N LEU A 520 -24.88 -3.95 -10.15
CA LEU A 520 -24.44 -3.30 -8.94
C LEU A 520 -24.64 -1.80 -9.11
N THR A 521 -25.59 -1.26 -8.39
CA THR A 521 -25.81 0.19 -8.37
C THR A 521 -24.81 0.90 -7.46
N ARG A 522 -24.54 2.18 -7.76
CA ARG A 522 -23.72 3.01 -6.87
C ARG A 522 -24.30 3.05 -5.46
N GLU A 523 -25.64 3.18 -5.34
CA GLU A 523 -26.30 3.25 -4.05
C GLU A 523 -26.15 1.95 -3.24
N GLU A 524 -26.37 0.80 -3.86
CA GLU A 524 -26.16 -0.51 -3.23
C GLU A 524 -24.70 -0.69 -2.77
N TRP A 525 -23.72 -0.27 -3.60
CA TRP A 525 -22.32 -0.32 -3.22
C TRP A 525 -22.07 0.49 -1.95
N TYR A 526 -22.39 1.79 -1.96
CA TYR A 526 -22.04 2.69 -0.86
C TYR A 526 -22.84 2.41 0.41
N LYS A 527 -24.14 2.07 0.31
CA LYS A 527 -24.99 1.86 1.49
C LYS A 527 -24.94 0.45 2.07
N THR A 528 -24.43 -0.52 1.30
CA THR A 528 -24.46 -1.92 1.75
C THR A 528 -23.10 -2.60 1.65
N LYS A 529 -22.54 -2.79 0.45
CA LYS A 529 -21.34 -3.63 0.30
C LYS A 529 -20.09 -2.95 0.83
N ALA A 530 -19.78 -1.73 0.41
CA ALA A 530 -18.65 -0.97 0.93
C ALA A 530 -18.81 -0.65 2.42
N MET A 531 -20.04 -0.34 2.85
CA MET A 531 -20.33 -0.12 4.27
C MET A 531 -20.02 -1.38 5.09
N ARG A 532 -20.42 -2.56 4.64
CA ARG A 532 -20.10 -3.84 5.31
C ARG A 532 -18.59 -4.05 5.44
N ILE A 533 -17.83 -3.80 4.38
CA ILE A 533 -16.37 -3.91 4.38
C ILE A 533 -15.74 -2.90 5.33
N LEU A 534 -16.19 -1.64 5.29
CA LEU A 534 -15.72 -0.59 6.21
C LEU A 534 -15.94 -0.96 7.67
N GLN A 535 -17.13 -1.47 8.02
CA GLN A 535 -17.43 -1.88 9.40
C GLN A 535 -16.52 -3.03 9.87
N LEU A 536 -16.23 -4.01 9.01
CA LEU A 536 -15.27 -5.08 9.30
C LEU A 536 -13.87 -4.52 9.57
N GLN A 537 -13.35 -3.68 8.66
CA GLN A 537 -12.02 -3.10 8.82
C GLN A 537 -11.93 -2.19 10.05
N ARG A 538 -12.97 -1.38 10.31
CA ARG A 538 -13.04 -0.55 11.52
C ARG A 538 -13.01 -1.39 12.78
N THR A 539 -13.78 -2.45 12.84
CA THR A 539 -13.81 -3.36 14.00
C THR A 539 -12.43 -3.98 14.25
N MET A 540 -11.81 -4.54 13.22
CA MET A 540 -10.47 -5.13 13.34
C MET A 540 -9.42 -4.10 13.78
N LEU A 541 -9.51 -2.87 13.29
CA LEU A 541 -8.64 -1.78 13.72
C LEU A 541 -8.83 -1.43 15.21
N LEU A 542 -10.07 -1.32 15.68
CA LEU A 542 -10.40 -1.01 17.08
C LEU A 542 -10.03 -2.13 18.05
N LEU A 543 -10.19 -3.39 17.64
CA LEU A 543 -9.73 -4.54 18.42
C LEU A 543 -8.20 -4.53 18.58
N GLY A 544 -7.48 -4.05 17.57
CA GLY A 544 -6.04 -3.85 17.60
C GLY A 544 -5.25 -5.16 17.64
N GLY A 545 -4.16 -5.17 18.39
CA GLY A 545 -3.26 -6.31 18.51
C GLY A 545 -2.64 -6.41 19.89
N PRO A 546 -1.69 -7.36 20.06
CA PRO A 546 -1.04 -7.58 21.34
C PRO A 546 -0.18 -6.39 21.81
N ASP A 547 0.36 -5.62 20.88
CA ASP A 547 1.27 -4.50 21.16
C ASP A 547 0.61 -3.12 21.13
N LEU A 548 -0.41 -2.92 20.28
CA LEU A 548 -1.09 -1.63 20.09
C LEU A 548 -2.59 -1.77 19.94
N LYS A 549 -3.33 -0.82 20.51
CA LYS A 549 -4.77 -0.62 20.34
C LYS A 549 -5.06 0.85 20.03
N TRP A 550 -5.99 1.09 19.13
CA TRP A 550 -6.37 2.43 18.71
C TRP A 550 -7.64 2.87 19.42
N LYS A 551 -7.57 4.06 20.02
CA LYS A 551 -8.69 4.69 20.73
C LYS A 551 -9.15 5.88 19.91
N PRO A 552 -10.38 5.89 19.38
CA PRO A 552 -10.85 6.97 18.50
C PRO A 552 -10.75 8.36 19.12
N GLU A 553 -10.99 8.49 20.42
CA GLU A 553 -10.88 9.76 21.16
C GLU A 553 -9.48 10.37 21.11
N ILE A 554 -8.44 9.56 20.85
CA ILE A 554 -7.02 9.99 20.80
C ILE A 554 -6.51 9.89 19.35
N HIS A 555 -6.83 8.80 18.66
CA HIS A 555 -6.14 8.42 17.43
C HIS A 555 -6.94 8.72 16.15
N ASP A 556 -8.24 9.03 16.25
CA ASP A 556 -8.99 9.63 15.15
C ASP A 556 -8.72 11.14 15.17
N ALA A 557 -7.48 11.49 14.85
CA ALA A 557 -6.95 12.84 14.85
C ALA A 557 -5.84 13.00 13.80
N ASN A 558 -5.66 14.20 13.30
CA ASN A 558 -4.51 14.54 12.47
C ASN A 558 -3.23 14.59 13.33
N PRO A 559 -2.06 14.36 12.73
CA PRO A 559 -0.79 14.61 13.42
C PRO A 559 -0.73 16.03 13.97
N PRO A 560 -0.15 16.24 15.16
CA PRO A 560 -0.02 17.58 15.76
C PRO A 560 0.60 18.62 14.81
N ARG A 561 1.53 18.20 13.94
CA ARG A 561 2.18 19.03 12.93
C ARG A 561 1.19 19.78 12.02
N PHE A 562 0.06 19.20 11.69
CA PHE A 562 -0.91 19.83 10.78
C PHE A 562 -1.73 20.94 11.44
N TYR A 563 -1.65 21.09 12.76
CA TYR A 563 -2.20 22.23 13.49
C TYR A 563 -1.19 23.36 13.71
N GLU A 564 0.08 23.19 13.27
CA GLU A 564 1.07 24.25 13.23
C GLU A 564 0.89 25.08 11.94
N PRO A 565 0.95 26.42 11.98
CA PRO A 565 0.83 27.24 10.78
C PRO A 565 1.99 27.00 9.80
N LEU A 566 1.70 27.02 8.50
CA LEU A 566 2.71 26.96 7.45
C LEU A 566 3.69 28.14 7.60
N PRO A 567 5.02 27.88 7.67
CA PRO A 567 6.00 28.94 7.94
C PRO A 567 6.32 29.80 6.72
N SER A 568 6.10 29.27 5.51
CA SER A 568 6.49 29.93 4.26
C SER A 568 5.52 29.68 3.11
N GLY A 569 5.83 30.17 1.93
CA GLY A 569 5.10 29.95 0.68
C GLY A 569 3.82 30.75 0.53
N PRO A 570 3.05 30.47 -0.55
CA PRO A 570 1.85 31.21 -0.89
C PRO A 570 0.71 31.07 0.13
N TYR A 571 0.77 30.04 0.95
CA TYR A 571 -0.22 29.76 2.00
C TYR A 571 0.35 29.93 3.42
N LYS A 572 1.42 30.71 3.59
CA LYS A 572 1.99 31.05 4.90
C LYS A 572 0.93 31.47 5.92
N GLY A 573 1.02 30.92 7.12
CA GLY A 573 0.09 31.17 8.21
C GLY A 573 -1.18 30.29 8.19
N LYS A 574 -1.43 29.54 7.11
CA LYS A 574 -2.52 28.57 7.06
C LYS A 574 -2.20 27.37 7.95
N THR A 575 -3.25 26.83 8.56
CA THR A 575 -3.21 25.62 9.36
C THR A 575 -4.56 24.90 9.27
N VAL A 576 -4.63 23.67 9.72
CA VAL A 576 -5.91 22.94 9.87
C VAL A 576 -6.70 23.52 11.04
N ASP A 577 -7.99 23.78 10.82
CA ASP A 577 -8.91 24.19 11.89
C ASP A 577 -9.36 22.98 12.69
N LYS A 578 -8.92 22.89 13.94
CA LYS A 578 -9.24 21.77 14.82
C LYS A 578 -10.73 21.66 15.15
N ALA A 579 -11.44 22.77 15.31
CA ALA A 579 -12.87 22.75 15.62
C ALA A 579 -13.67 22.21 14.41
N ARG A 580 -13.29 22.64 13.21
CA ARG A 580 -13.88 22.13 11.97
C ARG A 580 -13.60 20.62 11.80
N VAL A 581 -12.40 20.14 12.08
CA VAL A 581 -12.09 18.69 12.03
C VAL A 581 -12.96 17.89 12.98
N GLU A 582 -13.17 18.37 14.21
CA GLU A 582 -14.03 17.68 15.18
C GLU A 582 -15.51 17.66 14.75
N GLU A 583 -16.00 18.72 14.10
CA GLU A 583 -17.33 18.75 13.52
C GLU A 583 -17.48 17.78 12.34
N GLU A 584 -16.53 17.80 11.39
CA GLU A 584 -16.53 16.91 10.23
C GLU A 584 -16.38 15.43 10.67
N LYS A 585 -15.60 15.15 11.71
CA LYS A 585 -15.48 13.82 12.31
C LYS A 585 -16.82 13.30 12.84
N ARG A 586 -17.57 14.13 13.56
CA ARG A 586 -18.92 13.75 14.04
C ARG A 586 -19.86 13.46 12.88
N ARG A 587 -19.89 14.34 11.87
CA ARG A 587 -20.69 14.13 10.64
C ARG A 587 -20.30 12.85 9.91
N TYR A 588 -19.02 12.54 9.84
CA TYR A 588 -18.56 11.28 9.25
C TYR A 588 -19.03 10.07 10.07
N TYR A 589 -18.88 10.10 11.38
CA TYR A 589 -19.36 9.02 12.26
C TYR A 589 -20.85 8.75 12.07
N GLU A 590 -21.66 9.80 12.02
CA GLU A 590 -23.10 9.69 11.73
C GLU A 590 -23.35 9.06 10.36
N ALA A 591 -22.63 9.51 9.33
CA ALA A 591 -22.80 9.08 7.95
C ALA A 591 -22.40 7.61 7.70
N VAL A 592 -21.49 7.06 8.52
CA VAL A 592 -21.06 5.65 8.44
C VAL A 592 -21.63 4.78 9.57
N ASP A 593 -22.63 5.30 10.30
CA ASP A 593 -23.30 4.62 11.42
C ASP A 593 -22.32 4.17 12.53
N TRP A 594 -21.36 5.02 12.88
CA TRP A 594 -20.59 4.88 14.11
C TRP A 594 -21.22 5.71 15.23
N ASP A 595 -21.05 5.30 16.47
CA ASP A 595 -21.48 6.08 17.63
C ASP A 595 -20.56 7.29 17.89
N GLU A 596 -20.89 8.10 18.89
CA GLU A 596 -20.11 9.27 19.29
C GLU A 596 -18.65 8.95 19.67
N ASN A 597 -18.37 7.71 20.01
CA ASN A 597 -17.04 7.19 20.33
C ASN A 597 -16.34 6.55 19.11
N GLY A 598 -16.91 6.67 17.92
CA GLY A 598 -16.36 6.10 16.68
C GLY A 598 -16.43 4.58 16.62
N ILE A 599 -17.34 3.94 17.35
CA ILE A 599 -17.56 2.50 17.33
C ILE A 599 -18.78 2.19 16.44
N PRO A 600 -18.71 1.19 15.54
CA PRO A 600 -19.85 0.76 14.74
C PRO A 600 -21.10 0.48 15.58
N LYS A 601 -22.27 1.00 15.16
CA LYS A 601 -23.54 0.79 15.86
C LYS A 601 -24.04 -0.64 15.68
N SER A 602 -24.59 -1.22 16.75
CA SER A 602 -25.12 -2.59 16.76
C SER A 602 -26.20 -2.81 15.71
N GLU A 603 -27.15 -1.88 15.59
CA GLU A 603 -28.24 -1.94 14.63
C GLU A 603 -27.72 -2.08 13.18
N THR A 604 -26.70 -1.31 12.83
CA THR A 604 -26.10 -1.33 11.50
C THR A 604 -25.36 -2.65 11.25
N LEU A 605 -24.60 -3.13 12.23
CA LEU A 605 -23.92 -4.42 12.11
C LEU A 605 -24.91 -5.58 11.92
N VAL A 606 -26.01 -5.60 12.68
CA VAL A 606 -27.07 -6.60 12.53
C VAL A 606 -27.74 -6.51 11.15
N LYS A 607 -28.07 -5.30 10.69
CA LYS A 607 -28.66 -5.05 9.36
C LYS A 607 -27.74 -5.50 8.22
N LEU A 608 -26.43 -5.34 8.37
CA LEU A 608 -25.43 -5.77 7.40
C LEU A 608 -25.07 -7.26 7.50
N GLY A 609 -25.70 -8.02 8.39
CA GLY A 609 -25.42 -9.45 8.58
C GLY A 609 -24.16 -9.76 9.41
N LEU A 610 -23.65 -8.77 10.17
CA LEU A 610 -22.40 -8.84 10.92
C LEU A 610 -22.64 -9.03 12.44
N LYS A 611 -23.51 -9.95 12.82
CA LYS A 611 -23.88 -10.21 14.23
C LYS A 611 -22.71 -10.69 15.09
N ASP A 612 -21.78 -11.43 14.53
CA ASP A 612 -20.56 -11.89 15.18
C ASP A 612 -19.57 -10.75 15.43
N VAL A 613 -19.47 -9.81 14.49
CA VAL A 613 -18.71 -8.55 14.63
C VAL A 613 -19.29 -7.70 15.75
N ASP A 614 -20.61 -7.59 15.82
CA ASP A 614 -21.30 -6.86 16.86
C ASP A 614 -20.98 -7.40 18.26
N ARG A 615 -21.02 -8.73 18.42
CA ARG A 615 -20.63 -9.39 19.68
C ARG A 615 -19.18 -9.10 20.08
N ALA A 616 -18.26 -9.08 19.12
CA ALA A 616 -16.84 -8.77 19.39
C ALA A 616 -16.65 -7.33 19.94
N LEU A 617 -17.48 -6.38 19.51
CA LEU A 617 -17.43 -4.98 19.98
C LEU A 617 -18.12 -4.75 21.33
N GLU A 618 -18.95 -5.67 21.85
CA GLU A 618 -19.65 -5.49 23.12
C GLU A 618 -18.71 -5.15 24.29
N LYS A 619 -17.56 -5.81 24.36
CA LYS A 619 -16.56 -5.56 25.40
C LYS A 619 -16.02 -4.12 25.32
N LEU A 620 -15.74 -3.62 24.13
CA LEU A 620 -15.26 -2.24 23.92
C LEU A 620 -16.35 -1.23 24.35
N ARG A 621 -17.61 -1.46 23.98
CA ARG A 621 -18.73 -0.59 24.39
C ARG A 621 -18.90 -0.57 25.90
N ARG A 622 -18.90 -1.74 26.57
CA ARG A 622 -19.05 -1.85 28.04
C ARG A 622 -17.92 -1.20 28.84
N GLN A 623 -16.70 -1.23 28.35
CA GLN A 623 -15.56 -0.61 29.02
C GLN A 623 -15.66 0.91 29.06
N ARG A 624 -16.29 1.54 28.09
CA ARG A 624 -16.43 3.00 27.96
C ARG A 624 -17.63 3.57 28.72
N PHE A 625 -18.65 2.74 29.02
CA PHE A 625 -19.74 3.14 29.92
C PHE A 625 -19.38 3.13 31.41
N LYS A 626 -18.14 2.76 31.75
CA LYS A 626 -17.65 2.71 33.13
C LYS A 626 -16.68 3.84 33.49
N THR A 627 -16.37 4.71 32.56
CA THR A 627 -15.57 5.93 32.74
C THR A 627 -16.43 7.17 32.59
#